data_83b81e66943de8b204373b001398d0a2
#
_entry.id   83b81e66943de8b204373b001398d0a2
#
_cell.length_a   1.000
_cell.length_b   1.000
_cell.length_c   1.000
_cell.angle_alpha   90.00
_cell.angle_beta   90.00
_cell.angle_gamma   90.00
#
_symmetry.space_group_name_H-M   'P 1'
#
loop_
_entity.id
_entity.type
_entity.pdbx_description
1 polymer ?
#
loop_
_entity_poly.entity_id
_entity_poly.type
_entity_poly.pdbx_seq_one_letter_code
_entity_poly.pdbx_strand_id
1 'polypeptide(L)'
;MVIKPRVRGFMCITTHPTGCEANVKSQIEYVQNNGKVENGPKKVLVIGSSTGYGLASRITAAFGSGADTLGLFFEKPGTEKKPGTAGWYNSAAFHKFAEPEGLYAKSINGDAFSDQIKQLTIDTIKADLGQVDMVVYSLASPRRQHPKTGEVHMSTLKPIGKDVVQQGVDTDKSIIKEFTIEAASQEEIDNTVAVMGGEDWQMWIDALSAADVLAPGCKTTAYTYVGEEVTRDIYWDGTIGAAKKDLDKKVIGIRETMAKLGGDARVSVLKAVVTQASAAIPVMPLYLGLLFKVMKEEGTHEGCIEQIDLLFRESLCGNTPRLDGEGRLRADYKEIEPHVQRKVEALWAQITDENLNDISDMQGYKEEFLRLFGFGIDGVDYDADVSPIADIEALASI
;
A
#
# COMPACT_ATOMS: atom_id res chain seq x y z
N MET A 1 -14.20 -12.62 22.41
CA MET A 1 -15.09 -13.30 21.42
C MET A 1 -14.27 -14.17 20.48
N VAL A 2 -14.82 -15.31 20.03
CA VAL A 2 -14.20 -16.09 18.97
C VAL A 2 -14.46 -15.40 17.62
N ILE A 3 -13.40 -15.08 16.88
CA ILE A 3 -13.49 -14.34 15.63
C ILE A 3 -13.06 -15.24 14.47
N LYS A 4 -13.97 -15.49 13.53
CA LYS A 4 -13.73 -16.27 12.31
C LYS A 4 -13.75 -15.36 11.08
N PRO A 5 -13.07 -15.72 9.97
CA PRO A 5 -13.11 -14.94 8.74
C PRO A 5 -14.52 -14.95 8.14
N ARG A 6 -14.98 -13.76 7.76
CA ARG A 6 -16.26 -13.56 7.05
C ARG A 6 -15.97 -12.82 5.75
N VAL A 7 -15.72 -13.59 4.72
CA VAL A 7 -15.40 -13.06 3.37
C VAL A 7 -16.69 -12.85 2.58
N ARG A 8 -16.72 -11.78 1.82
CA ARG A 8 -17.77 -11.46 0.84
C ARG A 8 -17.12 -10.80 -0.37
N GLY A 9 -16.90 -11.57 -1.43
CA GLY A 9 -16.16 -11.13 -2.61
C GLY A 9 -14.75 -10.67 -2.26
N PHE A 10 -14.41 -9.45 -2.61
CA PHE A 10 -13.10 -8.83 -2.33
C PHE A 10 -12.98 -8.18 -0.95
N MET A 11 -13.93 -8.40 -0.04
CA MET A 11 -13.89 -7.85 1.32
C MET A 11 -13.90 -8.97 2.36
N CYS A 12 -13.12 -8.80 3.42
CA CYS A 12 -13.30 -9.54 4.66
C CYS A 12 -13.89 -8.60 5.72
N ILE A 13 -15.06 -8.97 6.26
CA ILE A 13 -15.85 -8.12 7.16
C ILE A 13 -15.32 -8.18 8.60
N THR A 14 -14.60 -9.25 8.94
CA THR A 14 -14.01 -9.47 10.27
C THR A 14 -12.51 -9.40 10.19
N THR A 15 -11.90 -9.02 11.31
CA THR A 15 -10.44 -8.96 11.50
C THR A 15 -10.06 -9.62 12.80
N HIS A 16 -8.92 -10.29 12.84
CA HIS A 16 -8.44 -11.01 14.03
C HIS A 16 -7.29 -10.24 14.69
N PRO A 17 -7.48 -9.66 15.89
CA PRO A 17 -6.47 -8.83 16.56
C PRO A 17 -5.12 -9.53 16.71
N THR A 18 -5.12 -10.73 17.31
CA THR A 18 -3.90 -11.53 17.55
C THR A 18 -3.24 -11.94 16.22
N GLY A 19 -4.05 -12.23 15.19
CA GLY A 19 -3.50 -12.54 13.87
C GLY A 19 -2.87 -11.34 13.19
N CYS A 20 -3.47 -10.16 13.28
CA CYS A 20 -2.86 -8.92 12.80
C CYS A 20 -1.53 -8.65 13.53
N GLU A 21 -1.48 -8.85 14.85
CA GLU A 21 -0.26 -8.74 15.64
C GLU A 21 0.83 -9.70 15.16
N ALA A 22 0.48 -10.97 14.95
CA ALA A 22 1.42 -11.99 14.46
C ALA A 22 1.91 -11.65 13.03
N ASN A 23 1.05 -11.12 12.16
CA ASN A 23 1.43 -10.67 10.83
C ASN A 23 2.40 -9.48 10.85
N VAL A 24 2.16 -8.50 11.71
CA VAL A 24 3.10 -7.37 11.90
C VAL A 24 4.43 -7.85 12.44
N LYS A 25 4.42 -8.76 13.41
CA LYS A 25 5.63 -9.37 13.95
C LYS A 25 6.46 -10.07 12.88
N SER A 26 5.83 -10.87 12.02
CA SER A 26 6.55 -11.58 10.95
C SER A 26 7.19 -10.61 9.95
N GLN A 27 6.55 -9.48 9.65
CA GLN A 27 7.11 -8.44 8.79
C GLN A 27 8.33 -7.74 9.45
N ILE A 28 8.24 -7.47 10.75
CA ILE A 28 9.35 -6.91 11.53
C ILE A 28 10.55 -7.87 11.53
N GLU A 29 10.31 -9.14 11.84
CA GLU A 29 11.35 -10.18 11.82
C GLU A 29 12.01 -10.31 10.44
N TYR A 30 11.23 -10.22 9.37
CA TYR A 30 11.77 -10.23 8.00
C TYR A 30 12.78 -9.08 7.79
N VAL A 31 12.40 -7.85 8.14
CA VAL A 31 13.27 -6.66 7.99
C VAL A 31 14.51 -6.76 8.86
N GLN A 32 14.38 -7.19 10.12
CA GLN A 32 15.50 -7.35 11.05
C GLN A 32 16.47 -8.43 10.60
N ASN A 33 15.97 -9.55 10.08
CA ASN A 33 16.81 -10.65 9.54
C ASN A 33 17.64 -10.22 8.33
N ASN A 34 17.16 -9.24 7.55
CA ASN A 34 17.92 -8.65 6.43
C ASN A 34 18.99 -7.64 6.88
N GLY A 35 19.09 -7.39 8.20
CA GLY A 35 20.04 -6.46 8.78
C GLY A 35 19.67 -4.99 8.57
N LYS A 36 20.58 -4.09 8.95
CA LYS A 36 20.35 -2.66 8.89
C LYS A 36 20.27 -2.13 7.46
N VAL A 37 19.36 -1.18 7.21
CA VAL A 37 19.30 -0.42 5.96
C VAL A 37 20.43 0.60 5.95
N GLU A 38 21.36 0.47 5.01
CA GLU A 38 22.47 1.42 4.83
C GLU A 38 21.93 2.80 4.43
N ASN A 39 22.47 3.87 5.01
CA ASN A 39 22.04 5.24 4.77
C ASN A 39 20.51 5.46 4.95
N GLY A 40 19.87 4.65 5.80
CA GLY A 40 18.45 4.74 6.07
C GLY A 40 18.03 6.07 6.71
N PRO A 41 16.75 6.44 6.58
CA PRO A 41 16.23 7.66 7.18
C PRO A 41 16.27 7.59 8.70
N LYS A 42 16.20 8.76 9.34
CA LYS A 42 16.19 8.88 10.80
C LYS A 42 14.83 9.28 11.36
N LYS A 43 14.08 10.06 10.62
CA LYS A 43 12.76 10.61 11.04
C LYS A 43 11.80 10.57 9.86
N VAL A 44 10.79 9.74 9.94
CA VAL A 44 9.93 9.42 8.79
C VAL A 44 8.48 9.74 9.08
N LEU A 45 7.85 10.48 8.16
CA LEU A 45 6.41 10.62 8.07
C LEU A 45 5.87 9.61 7.06
N VAL A 46 4.92 8.75 7.47
CA VAL A 46 4.24 7.81 6.57
C VAL A 46 2.75 8.14 6.53
N ILE A 47 2.29 8.64 5.39
CA ILE A 47 0.89 8.98 5.12
C ILE A 47 0.22 7.76 4.51
N GLY A 48 -0.76 7.17 5.23
CA GLY A 48 -1.38 5.89 4.87
C GLY A 48 -0.62 4.68 5.44
N SER A 49 -0.34 4.68 6.75
CA SER A 49 0.64 3.80 7.42
C SER A 49 0.07 2.52 8.02
N SER A 50 -1.21 2.21 7.84
CA SER A 50 -1.88 1.14 8.62
C SER A 50 -1.89 -0.24 7.95
N THR A 51 -1.77 -0.29 6.61
CA THR A 51 -1.85 -1.53 5.84
C THR A 51 -0.94 -1.49 4.61
N GLY A 52 -0.75 -2.64 3.96
CA GLY A 52 -0.07 -2.75 2.67
C GLY A 52 1.31 -2.09 2.64
N TYR A 53 1.59 -1.38 1.57
CA TYR A 53 2.89 -0.73 1.36
C TYR A 53 3.22 0.36 2.38
N GLY A 54 2.19 1.08 2.88
CA GLY A 54 2.41 2.11 3.88
C GLY A 54 2.85 1.53 5.23
N LEU A 55 2.21 0.44 5.68
CA LEU A 55 2.63 -0.28 6.88
C LEU A 55 4.04 -0.86 6.70
N ALA A 56 4.31 -1.52 5.57
CA ALA A 56 5.62 -2.06 5.25
C ALA A 56 6.70 -0.97 5.26
N SER A 57 6.39 0.23 4.73
CA SER A 57 7.31 1.38 4.76
C SER A 57 7.62 1.83 6.19
N ARG A 58 6.59 1.89 7.04
CA ARG A 58 6.77 2.25 8.45
C ARG A 58 7.61 1.23 9.19
N ILE A 59 7.34 -0.07 8.97
CA ILE A 59 8.11 -1.18 9.56
C ILE A 59 9.57 -1.12 9.10
N THR A 60 9.81 -1.00 7.80
CA THR A 60 11.18 -0.94 7.26
C THR A 60 11.95 0.28 7.77
N ALA A 61 11.31 1.45 7.83
CA ALA A 61 11.93 2.65 8.38
C ALA A 61 12.29 2.47 9.87
N ALA A 62 11.35 2.01 10.69
CA ALA A 62 11.56 1.85 12.13
C ALA A 62 12.56 0.72 12.45
N PHE A 63 12.28 -0.50 12.00
CA PHE A 63 13.05 -1.69 12.42
C PHE A 63 14.25 -1.98 11.52
N GLY A 64 14.25 -1.49 10.27
CA GLY A 64 15.40 -1.61 9.37
C GLY A 64 16.41 -0.47 9.51
N SER A 65 15.94 0.76 9.76
CA SER A 65 16.81 1.94 9.84
C SER A 65 16.99 2.47 11.26
N GLY A 66 16.15 2.06 12.23
CA GLY A 66 16.10 2.64 13.57
C GLY A 66 15.49 4.06 13.55
N ALA A 67 14.58 4.33 12.61
CA ALA A 67 14.00 5.65 12.44
C ALA A 67 12.89 5.93 13.44
N ASP A 68 12.80 7.17 13.91
CA ASP A 68 11.62 7.73 14.55
C ASP A 68 10.49 7.83 13.52
N THR A 69 9.26 7.36 13.82
CA THR A 69 8.18 7.35 12.84
C THR A 69 6.92 8.01 13.33
N LEU A 70 6.36 8.89 12.49
CA LEU A 70 5.00 9.40 12.61
C LEU A 70 4.15 8.79 11.49
N GLY A 71 3.11 8.03 11.87
CA GLY A 71 2.23 7.36 10.92
C GLY A 71 0.83 7.98 10.90
N LEU A 72 0.27 8.21 9.71
CA LEU A 72 -1.11 8.66 9.52
C LEU A 72 -1.96 7.52 8.96
N PHE A 73 -3.18 7.39 9.48
CA PHE A 73 -4.17 6.45 8.97
C PHE A 73 -5.59 6.93 9.28
N PHE A 74 -6.59 6.26 8.70
CA PHE A 74 -8.00 6.51 9.00
C PHE A 74 -8.72 5.19 9.26
N GLU A 75 -8.66 4.72 10.51
CA GLU A 75 -9.08 3.39 10.91
C GLU A 75 -10.10 3.45 12.05
N LYS A 76 -10.84 2.37 12.23
CA LYS A 76 -11.87 2.24 13.26
C LYS A 76 -11.42 1.27 14.35
N PRO A 77 -11.44 1.68 15.63
CA PRO A 77 -11.16 0.79 16.75
C PRO A 77 -12.20 -0.31 16.89
N GLY A 78 -11.80 -1.40 17.53
CA GLY A 78 -12.73 -2.43 17.99
C GLY A 78 -13.62 -1.93 19.13
N THR A 79 -14.76 -2.59 19.28
CA THR A 79 -15.68 -2.39 20.40
C THR A 79 -15.96 -3.74 21.05
N GLU A 80 -16.55 -3.77 22.23
CA GLU A 80 -16.94 -5.04 22.89
C GLU A 80 -17.80 -5.95 22.02
N LYS A 81 -18.51 -5.39 21.02
CA LYS A 81 -19.48 -6.12 20.18
C LYS A 81 -18.93 -6.53 18.81
N LYS A 82 -17.84 -5.92 18.33
CA LYS A 82 -17.30 -6.17 17.01
C LYS A 82 -15.82 -5.81 16.91
N PRO A 83 -15.04 -6.53 16.07
CA PRO A 83 -13.67 -6.18 15.78
C PRO A 83 -13.55 -4.79 15.13
N GLY A 84 -12.39 -4.16 15.30
CA GLY A 84 -11.95 -3.00 14.55
C GLY A 84 -11.51 -3.36 13.12
N THR A 85 -10.97 -2.38 12.41
CA THR A 85 -10.35 -2.60 11.11
C THR A 85 -8.96 -3.22 11.24
N ALA A 86 -8.47 -3.91 10.20
CA ALA A 86 -7.15 -4.52 10.20
C ALA A 86 -6.04 -3.49 10.47
N GLY A 87 -6.14 -2.31 9.83
CA GLY A 87 -5.17 -1.25 10.02
C GLY A 87 -5.10 -0.71 11.45
N TRP A 88 -6.20 -0.74 12.18
CA TRP A 88 -6.19 -0.41 13.62
C TRP A 88 -5.32 -1.39 14.40
N TYR A 89 -5.55 -2.70 14.22
CA TYR A 89 -4.79 -3.73 14.94
C TYR A 89 -3.32 -3.79 14.50
N ASN A 90 -3.05 -3.60 13.22
CA ASN A 90 -1.68 -3.50 12.71
C ASN A 90 -0.93 -2.32 13.35
N SER A 91 -1.61 -1.17 13.48
CA SER A 91 -1.02 0.02 14.11
C SER A 91 -0.77 -0.20 15.60
N ALA A 92 -1.72 -0.81 16.32
CA ALA A 92 -1.54 -1.19 17.73
C ALA A 92 -0.35 -2.15 17.91
N ALA A 93 -0.26 -3.17 17.06
CA ALA A 93 0.87 -4.10 17.05
C ALA A 93 2.20 -3.41 16.75
N PHE A 94 2.24 -2.52 15.78
CA PHE A 94 3.45 -1.74 15.46
C PHE A 94 3.95 -0.98 16.69
N HIS A 95 3.08 -0.26 17.40
CA HIS A 95 3.46 0.45 18.64
C HIS A 95 3.95 -0.50 19.72
N LYS A 96 3.25 -1.61 19.94
CA LYS A 96 3.61 -2.65 20.92
C LYS A 96 5.03 -3.19 20.70
N PHE A 97 5.46 -3.35 19.42
CA PHE A 97 6.80 -3.85 19.11
C PHE A 97 7.86 -2.75 19.04
N ALA A 98 7.48 -1.50 18.75
CA ALA A 98 8.43 -0.38 18.71
C ALA A 98 8.88 0.08 20.10
N GLU A 99 7.99 0.05 21.09
CA GLU A 99 8.26 0.50 22.45
C GLU A 99 9.43 -0.23 23.15
N PRO A 100 9.48 -1.59 23.17
CA PRO A 100 10.59 -2.31 23.81
C PRO A 100 11.94 -2.06 23.16
N GLU A 101 11.96 -1.68 21.86
CA GLU A 101 13.18 -1.36 21.12
C GLU A 101 13.60 0.10 21.29
N GLY A 102 12.84 0.90 22.07
CA GLY A 102 13.13 2.31 22.30
C GLY A 102 12.94 3.19 21.06
N LEU A 103 12.17 2.71 20.07
CA LEU A 103 11.86 3.45 18.86
C LEU A 103 10.72 4.44 19.11
N TYR A 104 10.92 5.71 18.73
CA TYR A 104 9.81 6.66 18.73
C TYR A 104 8.78 6.25 17.68
N ALA A 105 7.56 6.07 18.14
CA ALA A 105 6.40 5.77 17.30
C ALA A 105 5.19 6.58 17.77
N LYS A 106 4.65 7.41 16.89
CA LYS A 106 3.39 8.13 17.14
C LYS A 106 2.47 7.97 15.94
N SER A 107 1.17 7.99 16.18
CA SER A 107 0.17 7.85 15.13
C SER A 107 -0.86 8.96 15.20
N ILE A 108 -1.39 9.33 14.04
CA ILE A 108 -2.53 10.25 13.89
C ILE A 108 -3.64 9.50 13.15
N ASN A 109 -4.82 9.42 13.77
CA ASN A 109 -6.00 8.82 13.16
C ASN A 109 -6.93 9.92 12.65
N GLY A 110 -7.07 10.03 11.35
CA GLY A 110 -7.94 11.02 10.71
C GLY A 110 -7.82 11.06 9.20
N ASP A 111 -8.67 11.87 8.59
CA ASP A 111 -8.68 12.06 7.13
C ASP A 111 -7.45 12.83 6.66
N ALA A 112 -6.49 12.12 6.07
CA ALA A 112 -5.23 12.69 5.57
C ALA A 112 -5.43 13.75 4.46
N PHE A 113 -6.57 13.78 3.79
CA PHE A 113 -6.89 14.82 2.81
C PHE A 113 -7.23 16.17 3.45
N SER A 114 -7.63 16.20 4.73
CA SER A 114 -8.06 17.42 5.40
C SER A 114 -6.88 18.33 5.80
N ASP A 115 -7.09 19.66 5.70
CA ASP A 115 -6.13 20.64 6.20
C ASP A 115 -5.92 20.53 7.71
N GLN A 116 -6.93 20.10 8.45
CA GLN A 116 -6.88 19.94 9.89
C GLN A 116 -5.90 18.83 10.30
N ILE A 117 -5.91 17.68 9.60
CA ILE A 117 -4.94 16.60 9.83
C ILE A 117 -3.54 17.01 9.36
N LYS A 118 -3.41 17.74 8.25
CA LYS A 118 -2.12 18.30 7.81
C LYS A 118 -1.52 19.20 8.89
N GLN A 119 -2.33 20.10 9.47
CA GLN A 119 -1.87 20.99 10.53
C GLN A 119 -1.48 20.24 11.80
N LEU A 120 -2.31 19.28 12.27
CA LEU A 120 -1.99 18.44 13.44
C LEU A 120 -0.67 17.67 13.24
N THR A 121 -0.43 17.18 12.02
CA THR A 121 0.81 16.49 11.67
C THR A 121 2.02 17.42 11.76
N ILE A 122 1.91 18.63 11.21
CA ILE A 122 2.95 19.64 11.27
C ILE A 122 3.27 20.00 12.73
N ASP A 123 2.25 20.23 13.54
CA ASP A 123 2.42 20.57 14.96
C ASP A 123 3.08 19.43 15.73
N THR A 124 2.70 18.18 15.43
CA THR A 124 3.33 16.99 16.02
C THR A 124 4.80 16.88 15.61
N ILE A 125 5.14 17.08 14.32
CA ILE A 125 6.53 17.05 13.87
C ILE A 125 7.35 18.12 14.58
N LYS A 126 6.85 19.34 14.68
CA LYS A 126 7.55 20.44 15.38
C LYS A 126 7.80 20.14 16.84
N ALA A 127 6.79 19.57 17.52
CA ALA A 127 6.88 19.28 18.95
C ALA A 127 7.83 18.12 19.26
N ASP A 128 7.77 17.04 18.48
CA ASP A 128 8.41 15.79 18.84
C ASP A 128 9.69 15.49 18.04
N LEU A 129 9.71 15.84 16.76
CA LEU A 129 10.77 15.46 15.82
C LEU A 129 11.63 16.63 15.33
N GLY A 130 11.08 17.85 15.41
CA GLY A 130 11.66 19.03 14.77
C GLY A 130 11.44 19.04 13.25
N GLN A 131 12.09 18.12 12.55
CA GLN A 131 11.98 17.94 11.10
C GLN A 131 11.98 16.46 10.75
N VAL A 132 11.48 16.09 9.56
CA VAL A 132 11.54 14.74 8.99
C VAL A 132 12.46 14.71 7.77
N ASP A 133 13.19 13.61 7.59
CA ASP A 133 14.14 13.41 6.48
C ASP A 133 13.60 12.45 5.41
N MET A 134 12.40 11.87 5.64
CA MET A 134 11.68 11.11 4.62
C MET A 134 10.17 11.28 4.78
N VAL A 135 9.45 11.44 3.66
CA VAL A 135 7.99 11.44 3.58
C VAL A 135 7.54 10.36 2.60
N VAL A 136 6.78 9.40 3.09
CA VAL A 136 6.15 8.35 2.26
C VAL A 136 4.67 8.70 2.09
N TYR A 137 4.21 8.81 0.83
CA TYR A 137 2.82 9.03 0.48
C TYR A 137 2.20 7.74 -0.09
N SER A 138 1.38 7.05 0.71
CA SER A 138 0.79 5.75 0.39
C SER A 138 -0.71 5.74 0.68
N LEU A 139 -1.46 6.57 -0.05
CA LEU A 139 -2.91 6.64 0.07
C LEU A 139 -3.60 5.96 -1.11
N ALA A 140 -4.63 5.16 -0.79
CA ALA A 140 -5.63 4.69 -1.73
C ALA A 140 -7.01 4.85 -1.05
N SER A 141 -7.93 5.53 -1.71
CA SER A 141 -9.24 5.81 -1.14
C SER A 141 -10.31 5.76 -2.24
N PRO A 142 -11.53 5.30 -1.92
CA PRO A 142 -12.65 5.42 -2.84
C PRO A 142 -13.24 6.85 -2.90
N ARG A 143 -12.88 7.72 -1.93
CA ARG A 143 -13.48 9.05 -1.79
C ARG A 143 -12.46 10.05 -1.24
N ARG A 144 -12.52 11.28 -1.76
CA ARG A 144 -11.82 12.45 -1.21
C ARG A 144 -12.78 13.63 -1.15
N GLN A 145 -12.80 14.37 -0.03
CA GLN A 145 -13.33 15.72 0.00
C GLN A 145 -12.16 16.71 -0.15
N HIS A 146 -12.22 17.55 -1.18
CA HIS A 146 -11.16 18.51 -1.45
C HIS A 146 -11.14 19.59 -0.35
N PRO A 147 -10.02 19.80 0.38
CA PRO A 147 -10.00 20.62 1.58
C PRO A 147 -10.23 22.12 1.33
N LYS A 148 -9.96 22.60 0.12
CA LYS A 148 -10.12 24.02 -0.23
C LYS A 148 -11.47 24.34 -0.86
N THR A 149 -12.03 23.43 -1.66
CA THR A 149 -13.29 23.65 -2.38
C THR A 149 -14.49 23.04 -1.68
N GLY A 150 -14.26 22.01 -0.83
CA GLY A 150 -15.32 21.21 -0.21
C GLY A 150 -15.96 20.19 -1.16
N GLU A 151 -15.55 20.15 -2.42
CA GLU A 151 -16.06 19.22 -3.42
C GLU A 151 -15.71 17.77 -3.06
N VAL A 152 -16.66 16.87 -3.31
CA VAL A 152 -16.50 15.44 -3.03
C VAL A 152 -16.27 14.69 -4.32
N HIS A 153 -15.13 14.02 -4.42
CA HIS A 153 -14.76 13.18 -5.55
C HIS A 153 -14.82 11.70 -5.16
N MET A 154 -15.31 10.87 -6.11
CA MET A 154 -15.39 9.41 -5.96
C MET A 154 -14.54 8.75 -7.03
N SER A 155 -13.60 7.89 -6.62
CA SER A 155 -12.80 7.14 -7.58
C SER A 155 -13.56 5.93 -8.14
N THR A 156 -13.26 5.58 -9.39
CA THR A 156 -13.77 4.39 -10.06
C THR A 156 -12.64 3.57 -10.65
N LEU A 157 -12.90 2.29 -10.92
CA LEU A 157 -11.97 1.37 -11.56
C LEU A 157 -12.57 0.92 -12.90
N LYS A 158 -12.35 1.71 -13.93
CA LYS A 158 -12.90 1.51 -15.26
C LYS A 158 -11.85 1.75 -16.36
N PRO A 159 -11.95 1.05 -17.50
CA PRO A 159 -11.14 1.35 -18.69
C PRO A 159 -11.50 2.73 -19.28
N ILE A 160 -10.62 3.31 -20.07
CA ILE A 160 -10.82 4.58 -20.75
C ILE A 160 -10.98 4.36 -22.25
N GLY A 161 -11.98 5.00 -22.86
CA GLY A 161 -12.17 5.07 -24.30
C GLY A 161 -12.95 3.90 -24.93
N LYS A 162 -12.96 2.73 -24.32
CA LYS A 162 -13.72 1.55 -24.79
C LYS A 162 -14.12 0.66 -23.64
N ASP A 163 -15.22 -0.08 -23.81
CA ASP A 163 -15.56 -1.16 -22.90
C ASP A 163 -14.52 -2.29 -23.01
N VAL A 164 -14.23 -2.93 -21.89
CA VAL A 164 -13.30 -4.07 -21.83
C VAL A 164 -14.05 -5.30 -21.38
N VAL A 165 -13.89 -6.37 -22.15
CA VAL A 165 -14.34 -7.70 -21.79
C VAL A 165 -13.11 -8.55 -21.49
N GLN A 166 -12.98 -9.01 -20.26
CA GLN A 166 -11.82 -9.74 -19.81
C GLN A 166 -12.18 -10.83 -18.80
N GLN A 167 -11.47 -11.94 -18.87
CA GLN A 167 -11.66 -13.01 -17.88
C GLN A 167 -11.07 -12.62 -16.53
N GLY A 168 -11.60 -13.20 -15.49
CA GLY A 168 -11.14 -13.07 -14.12
C GLY A 168 -11.66 -14.24 -13.32
N VAL A 169 -11.54 -14.20 -12.01
CA VAL A 169 -11.99 -15.25 -11.12
C VAL A 169 -13.06 -14.75 -10.15
N ASP A 170 -14.15 -15.50 -10.02
CA ASP A 170 -15.06 -15.36 -8.89
C ASP A 170 -14.40 -16.05 -7.69
N THR A 171 -13.84 -15.26 -6.78
CA THR A 171 -13.05 -15.77 -5.64
C THR A 171 -13.88 -16.54 -4.62
N ASP A 172 -15.19 -16.29 -4.54
CA ASP A 172 -16.09 -17.01 -3.63
C ASP A 172 -16.38 -18.42 -4.16
N LYS A 173 -16.55 -18.56 -5.49
CA LYS A 173 -16.90 -19.83 -6.14
C LYS A 173 -15.70 -20.57 -6.72
N SER A 174 -14.55 -19.90 -6.85
CA SER A 174 -13.35 -20.43 -7.53
C SER A 174 -13.62 -20.88 -8.96
N ILE A 175 -14.32 -20.04 -9.73
CA ILE A 175 -14.61 -20.28 -11.15
C ILE A 175 -14.13 -19.10 -12.00
N ILE A 176 -13.71 -19.41 -13.22
CA ILE A 176 -13.38 -18.38 -14.23
C ILE A 176 -14.67 -17.71 -14.70
N LYS A 177 -14.59 -16.41 -14.83
CA LYS A 177 -15.73 -15.59 -15.19
C LYS A 177 -15.31 -14.48 -16.13
N GLU A 178 -16.13 -14.22 -17.13
CA GLU A 178 -15.97 -13.07 -17.99
C GLU A 178 -16.57 -11.84 -17.31
N PHE A 179 -15.82 -10.76 -17.25
CA PHE A 179 -16.24 -9.46 -16.75
C PHE A 179 -16.32 -8.48 -17.90
N THR A 180 -17.48 -7.87 -18.08
CA THR A 180 -17.65 -6.70 -18.95
C THR A 180 -17.58 -5.46 -18.09
N ILE A 181 -16.63 -4.59 -18.35
CA ILE A 181 -16.41 -3.35 -17.62
C ILE A 181 -16.60 -2.21 -18.61
N GLU A 182 -17.62 -1.40 -18.38
CA GLU A 182 -17.94 -0.25 -19.21
C GLU A 182 -16.86 0.82 -19.14
N ALA A 183 -16.65 1.54 -20.24
CA ALA A 183 -15.73 2.66 -20.29
C ALA A 183 -16.14 3.78 -19.32
N ALA A 184 -15.15 4.42 -18.74
CA ALA A 184 -15.35 5.55 -17.87
C ALA A 184 -15.83 6.78 -18.64
N SER A 185 -16.73 7.55 -18.03
CA SER A 185 -17.03 8.92 -18.45
C SER A 185 -15.85 9.86 -18.12
N GLN A 186 -15.80 11.03 -18.74
CA GLN A 186 -14.78 12.03 -18.42
C GLN A 186 -14.86 12.47 -16.95
N GLU A 187 -16.06 12.60 -16.40
CA GLU A 187 -16.28 12.94 -14.98
C GLU A 187 -15.71 11.86 -14.04
N GLU A 188 -15.87 10.58 -14.35
CA GLU A 188 -15.30 9.47 -13.57
C GLU A 188 -13.76 9.46 -13.63
N ILE A 189 -13.18 9.80 -14.80
CA ILE A 189 -11.73 9.95 -14.95
C ILE A 189 -11.23 11.09 -14.07
N ASP A 190 -11.83 12.28 -14.18
CA ASP A 190 -11.42 13.49 -13.46
C ASP A 190 -11.56 13.29 -11.94
N ASN A 191 -12.66 12.69 -11.50
CA ASN A 191 -12.88 12.35 -10.09
C ASN A 191 -11.83 11.35 -9.57
N THR A 192 -11.46 10.34 -10.36
CA THR A 192 -10.44 9.36 -9.96
C THR A 192 -9.07 10.02 -9.85
N VAL A 193 -8.73 10.90 -10.79
CA VAL A 193 -7.48 11.71 -10.72
C VAL A 193 -7.49 12.60 -9.49
N ALA A 194 -8.61 13.27 -9.18
CA ALA A 194 -8.73 14.12 -7.99
C ALA A 194 -8.54 13.33 -6.68
N VAL A 195 -9.00 12.06 -6.60
CA VAL A 195 -8.84 11.22 -5.39
C VAL A 195 -7.44 10.64 -5.27
N MET A 196 -6.89 10.06 -6.36
CA MET A 196 -5.71 9.20 -6.31
C MET A 196 -4.52 9.71 -7.13
N GLY A 197 -4.65 10.89 -7.74
CA GLY A 197 -3.54 11.57 -8.44
C GLY A 197 -2.57 12.25 -7.47
N GLY A 198 -1.68 13.06 -8.04
CA GLY A 198 -0.57 13.67 -7.30
C GLY A 198 -0.89 14.98 -6.60
N GLU A 199 -2.11 15.53 -6.74
CA GLU A 199 -2.44 16.83 -6.17
C GLU A 199 -2.31 16.85 -4.64
N ASP A 200 -2.86 15.87 -3.93
CA ASP A 200 -2.78 15.85 -2.47
C ASP A 200 -1.35 15.59 -1.97
N TRP A 201 -0.57 14.78 -2.69
CA TRP A 201 0.87 14.64 -2.39
C TRP A 201 1.60 15.98 -2.51
N GLN A 202 1.33 16.76 -3.57
CA GLN A 202 1.86 18.13 -3.71
C GLN A 202 1.42 19.02 -2.55
N MET A 203 0.12 18.98 -2.17
CA MET A 203 -0.41 19.78 -1.05
C MET A 203 0.27 19.43 0.28
N TRP A 204 0.57 18.15 0.53
CA TRP A 204 1.34 17.71 1.69
C TRP A 204 2.75 18.29 1.69
N ILE A 205 3.48 18.17 0.58
CA ILE A 205 4.86 18.67 0.48
C ILE A 205 4.89 20.20 0.60
N ASP A 206 3.95 20.91 -0.01
CA ASP A 206 3.84 22.36 0.11
C ASP A 206 3.59 22.79 1.56
N ALA A 207 2.68 22.13 2.27
CA ALA A 207 2.37 22.42 3.66
C ALA A 207 3.56 22.14 4.59
N LEU A 208 4.22 20.99 4.44
CA LEU A 208 5.40 20.62 5.23
C LEU A 208 6.58 21.55 4.96
N SER A 209 6.81 21.92 3.70
CA SER A 209 7.85 22.87 3.29
C SER A 209 7.60 24.27 3.84
N ALA A 210 6.36 24.77 3.72
CA ALA A 210 5.98 26.09 4.25
C ALA A 210 6.11 26.19 5.78
N ALA A 211 5.95 25.05 6.47
CA ALA A 211 6.09 24.97 7.93
C ALA A 211 7.53 24.75 8.41
N ASP A 212 8.50 24.61 7.50
CA ASP A 212 9.93 24.34 7.76
C ASP A 212 10.15 23.04 8.59
N VAL A 213 9.38 21.99 8.27
CA VAL A 213 9.47 20.68 8.94
C VAL A 213 10.11 19.58 8.08
N LEU A 214 10.65 19.93 6.91
CA LEU A 214 11.44 19.04 6.06
C LEU A 214 12.93 19.29 6.30
N ALA A 215 13.67 18.24 6.65
CA ALA A 215 15.11 18.32 6.92
C ALA A 215 15.91 18.56 5.61
N PRO A 216 17.12 19.14 5.69
CA PRO A 216 18.05 19.13 4.57
C PRO A 216 18.30 17.72 4.05
N GLY A 217 18.21 17.53 2.72
CA GLY A 217 18.36 16.24 2.10
C GLY A 217 17.10 15.34 2.16
N CYS A 218 15.97 15.86 2.67
CA CYS A 218 14.72 15.09 2.80
C CYS A 218 14.30 14.49 1.46
N LYS A 219 13.87 13.22 1.50
CA LYS A 219 13.35 12.50 0.34
C LYS A 219 11.85 12.25 0.47
N THR A 220 11.14 12.24 -0.64
CA THR A 220 9.72 11.82 -0.66
C THR A 220 9.44 10.86 -1.79
N THR A 221 8.53 9.92 -1.54
CA THR A 221 8.07 8.95 -2.53
C THR A 221 6.57 8.73 -2.46
N ALA A 222 5.95 8.50 -3.63
CA ALA A 222 4.60 7.98 -3.75
C ALA A 222 4.61 6.69 -4.57
N TYR A 223 3.67 5.78 -4.30
CA TYR A 223 3.65 4.44 -4.87
C TYR A 223 2.72 4.33 -6.07
N THR A 224 3.18 3.61 -7.07
CA THR A 224 2.42 3.27 -8.27
C THR A 224 2.62 1.80 -8.64
N TYR A 225 1.73 1.32 -9.50
CA TYR A 225 1.87 0.09 -10.26
C TYR A 225 1.70 0.43 -11.74
N VAL A 226 2.48 -0.15 -12.61
CA VAL A 226 2.38 0.05 -14.07
C VAL A 226 1.77 -1.19 -14.72
N GLY A 227 2.26 -2.38 -14.35
CA GLY A 227 1.84 -3.66 -14.91
C GLY A 227 2.31 -3.90 -16.34
N GLU A 228 1.87 -5.00 -16.90
CA GLU A 228 2.17 -5.47 -18.24
C GLU A 228 0.87 -5.78 -19.01
N GLU A 229 0.97 -6.42 -20.15
CA GLU A 229 -0.11 -6.57 -21.16
C GLU A 229 -1.42 -7.08 -20.56
N VAL A 230 -1.39 -8.11 -19.71
CA VAL A 230 -2.59 -8.72 -19.11
C VAL A 230 -3.41 -7.74 -18.25
N THR A 231 -2.76 -6.81 -17.58
CA THR A 231 -3.41 -5.86 -16.66
C THR A 231 -3.61 -4.47 -17.27
N ARG A 232 -3.01 -4.20 -18.43
CA ARG A 232 -2.89 -2.87 -19.03
C ARG A 232 -4.24 -2.18 -19.26
N ASP A 233 -5.17 -2.83 -19.93
CA ASP A 233 -6.47 -2.24 -20.31
C ASP A 233 -7.30 -1.78 -19.09
N ILE A 234 -7.19 -2.49 -17.96
CA ILE A 234 -7.97 -2.19 -16.74
C ILE A 234 -7.19 -1.30 -15.77
N TYR A 235 -5.87 -1.40 -15.75
CA TYR A 235 -5.06 -0.64 -14.82
C TYR A 235 -4.43 0.60 -15.46
N TRP A 236 -3.39 0.43 -16.30
CA TRP A 236 -2.60 1.56 -16.82
C TRP A 236 -3.35 2.42 -17.83
N ASP A 237 -4.21 1.81 -18.66
CA ASP A 237 -5.08 2.49 -19.61
C ASP A 237 -6.51 2.72 -19.06
N GLY A 238 -6.67 2.55 -17.76
CA GLY A 238 -7.88 2.84 -17.00
C GLY A 238 -7.80 4.14 -16.19
N THR A 239 -8.88 4.40 -15.44
CA THR A 239 -9.02 5.58 -14.57
C THR A 239 -7.92 5.65 -13.51
N ILE A 240 -7.55 4.51 -12.92
CA ILE A 240 -6.45 4.44 -11.95
C ILE A 240 -5.11 4.80 -12.60
N GLY A 241 -4.86 4.34 -13.84
CA GLY A 241 -3.67 4.69 -14.60
C GLY A 241 -3.60 6.18 -14.93
N ALA A 242 -4.74 6.82 -15.24
CA ALA A 242 -4.80 8.27 -15.40
C ALA A 242 -4.37 9.00 -14.13
N ALA A 243 -4.84 8.55 -12.95
CA ALA A 243 -4.41 9.08 -11.67
C ALA A 243 -2.90 8.85 -11.41
N LYS A 244 -2.36 7.68 -11.80
CA LYS A 244 -0.93 7.36 -11.66
C LYS A 244 -0.06 8.19 -12.61
N LYS A 245 -0.52 8.44 -13.82
CA LYS A 245 0.12 9.38 -14.76
C LYS A 245 0.11 10.83 -14.24
N ASP A 246 -0.88 11.20 -13.42
CA ASP A 246 -0.88 12.51 -12.73
C ASP A 246 0.18 12.59 -11.62
N LEU A 247 0.46 11.49 -10.89
CA LEU A 247 1.62 11.42 -9.98
C LEU A 247 2.93 11.71 -10.72
N ASP A 248 3.13 11.12 -11.91
CA ASP A 248 4.33 11.35 -12.74
C ASP A 248 4.46 12.81 -13.20
N LYS A 249 3.35 13.50 -13.40
CA LYS A 249 3.35 14.95 -13.70
C LYS A 249 3.66 15.79 -12.48
N LYS A 250 3.02 15.49 -11.35
CA LYS A 250 3.16 16.28 -10.11
C LYS A 250 4.53 16.12 -9.47
N VAL A 251 5.16 14.95 -9.57
CA VAL A 251 6.50 14.73 -9.00
C VAL A 251 7.54 15.71 -9.54
N ILE A 252 7.36 16.26 -10.73
CA ILE A 252 8.29 17.26 -11.31
C ILE A 252 8.36 18.50 -10.41
N GLY A 253 7.21 19.11 -10.08
CA GLY A 253 7.15 20.26 -9.19
C GLY A 253 7.54 19.94 -7.74
N ILE A 254 7.17 18.75 -7.25
CA ILE A 254 7.59 18.27 -5.93
C ILE A 254 9.11 18.15 -5.88
N ARG A 255 9.74 17.61 -6.92
CA ARG A 255 11.21 17.48 -7.00
C ARG A 255 11.91 18.83 -6.99
N GLU A 256 11.37 19.85 -7.66
CA GLU A 256 11.89 21.21 -7.63
C GLU A 256 11.85 21.80 -6.20
N THR A 257 10.79 21.50 -5.45
CA THR A 257 10.65 21.93 -4.05
C THR A 257 11.69 21.20 -3.18
N MET A 258 11.82 19.87 -3.30
CA MET A 258 12.77 19.08 -2.53
C MET A 258 14.22 19.40 -2.87
N ALA A 259 14.52 19.73 -4.12
CA ALA A 259 15.87 20.11 -4.56
C ALA A 259 16.41 21.35 -3.87
N LYS A 260 15.54 22.30 -3.47
CA LYS A 260 15.92 23.49 -2.66
C LYS A 260 16.49 23.12 -1.30
N LEU A 261 16.12 21.94 -0.79
CA LEU A 261 16.61 21.36 0.47
C LEU A 261 17.78 20.37 0.25
N GLY A 262 18.25 20.20 -1.00
CA GLY A 262 19.20 19.16 -1.37
C GLY A 262 18.63 17.73 -1.34
N GLY A 263 17.30 17.62 -1.33
CA GLY A 263 16.54 16.36 -1.32
C GLY A 263 16.09 15.91 -2.71
N ASP A 264 15.22 14.89 -2.75
CA ASP A 264 14.67 14.34 -4.00
C ASP A 264 13.22 13.86 -3.81
N ALA A 265 12.49 13.77 -4.91
CA ALA A 265 11.15 13.21 -4.96
C ALA A 265 11.04 12.19 -6.09
N ARG A 266 10.49 11.02 -5.82
CA ARG A 266 10.35 9.95 -6.82
C ARG A 266 8.99 9.26 -6.72
N VAL A 267 8.45 8.89 -7.87
CA VAL A 267 7.41 7.87 -7.94
C VAL A 267 8.11 6.52 -7.93
N SER A 268 7.68 5.61 -7.07
CA SER A 268 8.22 4.25 -6.97
C SER A 268 7.22 3.24 -7.53
N VAL A 269 7.64 2.51 -8.56
CA VAL A 269 6.87 1.44 -9.19
C VAL A 269 7.10 0.16 -8.41
N LEU A 270 6.03 -0.40 -7.87
CA LEU A 270 6.03 -1.63 -7.10
C LEU A 270 5.33 -2.74 -7.90
N LYS A 271 5.65 -4.00 -7.59
CA LYS A 271 5.00 -5.14 -8.25
C LYS A 271 3.55 -5.31 -7.82
N ALA A 272 2.79 -6.10 -8.58
CA ALA A 272 1.46 -6.54 -8.15
C ALA A 272 1.56 -7.42 -6.90
N VAL A 273 0.84 -7.04 -5.86
CA VAL A 273 0.74 -7.78 -4.59
C VAL A 273 -0.70 -7.79 -4.09
N VAL A 274 -1.01 -8.71 -3.17
CA VAL A 274 -2.32 -8.74 -2.52
C VAL A 274 -2.42 -7.62 -1.50
N THR A 275 -3.37 -6.71 -1.74
CA THR A 275 -3.79 -5.66 -0.82
C THR A 275 -5.31 -5.53 -0.86
N GLN A 276 -5.89 -4.80 0.09
CA GLN A 276 -7.32 -4.50 0.01
C GLN A 276 -7.68 -3.72 -1.27
N ALA A 277 -6.79 -2.86 -1.75
CA ALA A 277 -7.00 -2.09 -2.97
C ALA A 277 -6.93 -2.97 -4.23
N SER A 278 -5.91 -3.83 -4.35
CA SER A 278 -5.75 -4.70 -5.53
C SER A 278 -6.85 -5.77 -5.64
N ALA A 279 -7.34 -6.27 -4.50
CA ALA A 279 -8.44 -7.25 -4.48
C ALA A 279 -9.76 -6.70 -5.05
N ALA A 280 -9.95 -5.38 -5.05
CA ALA A 280 -11.14 -4.73 -5.61
C ALA A 280 -11.11 -4.62 -7.15
N ILE A 281 -9.97 -4.89 -7.80
CA ILE A 281 -9.82 -4.77 -9.25
C ILE A 281 -10.18 -6.13 -9.89
N PRO A 282 -11.20 -6.25 -10.76
CA PRO A 282 -11.80 -7.52 -11.17
C PRO A 282 -10.82 -8.57 -11.75
N VAL A 283 -9.80 -8.13 -12.45
CA VAL A 283 -8.83 -8.99 -13.15
C VAL A 283 -7.67 -9.40 -12.24
N MET A 284 -7.35 -8.56 -11.25
CA MET A 284 -6.14 -8.73 -10.43
C MET A 284 -6.09 -10.04 -9.63
N PRO A 285 -7.18 -10.58 -9.05
CA PRO A 285 -7.08 -11.84 -8.32
C PRO A 285 -6.60 -13.01 -9.19
N LEU A 286 -7.08 -13.11 -10.44
CA LEU A 286 -6.63 -14.15 -11.36
C LEU A 286 -5.19 -13.92 -11.81
N TYR A 287 -4.86 -12.68 -12.20
CA TYR A 287 -3.48 -12.32 -12.56
C TYR A 287 -2.50 -12.65 -11.44
N LEU A 288 -2.82 -12.27 -10.20
CA LEU A 288 -1.99 -12.57 -9.03
C LEU A 288 -1.85 -14.08 -8.79
N GLY A 289 -2.92 -14.85 -8.94
CA GLY A 289 -2.84 -16.32 -8.80
C GLY A 289 -1.90 -16.96 -9.82
N LEU A 290 -1.90 -16.48 -11.07
CA LEU A 290 -0.98 -16.94 -12.10
C LEU A 290 0.46 -16.44 -11.86
N LEU A 291 0.62 -15.18 -11.51
CA LEU A 291 1.92 -14.59 -11.19
C LEU A 291 2.58 -15.31 -10.00
N PHE A 292 1.81 -15.63 -8.95
CA PHE A 292 2.30 -16.36 -7.78
C PHE A 292 2.81 -17.73 -8.15
N LYS A 293 2.07 -18.46 -9.00
CA LYS A 293 2.51 -19.76 -9.51
C LYS A 293 3.90 -19.66 -10.14
N VAL A 294 4.08 -18.72 -11.07
CA VAL A 294 5.34 -18.52 -11.78
C VAL A 294 6.46 -18.10 -10.82
N MET A 295 6.22 -17.04 -10.04
CA MET A 295 7.27 -16.47 -9.20
C MET A 295 7.65 -17.34 -8.00
N LYS A 296 6.71 -18.11 -7.45
CA LYS A 296 7.02 -19.08 -6.38
C LYS A 296 7.83 -20.26 -6.90
N GLU A 297 7.55 -20.77 -8.10
CA GLU A 297 8.35 -21.80 -8.75
C GLU A 297 9.79 -21.33 -9.05
N GLU A 298 9.98 -20.04 -9.31
CA GLU A 298 11.29 -19.44 -9.55
C GLU A 298 11.99 -18.93 -8.26
N GLY A 299 11.30 -18.98 -7.11
CA GLY A 299 11.82 -18.46 -5.84
C GLY A 299 11.98 -16.93 -5.82
N THR A 300 11.20 -16.21 -6.64
CA THR A 300 11.26 -14.74 -6.77
C THR A 300 10.00 -14.03 -6.25
N HIS A 301 9.08 -14.78 -5.65
CA HIS A 301 7.84 -14.24 -5.08
C HIS A 301 8.12 -13.25 -3.95
N GLU A 302 7.40 -12.14 -3.95
CA GLU A 302 7.51 -11.05 -2.96
C GLU A 302 6.13 -10.49 -2.64
N GLY A 303 5.86 -10.26 -1.37
CA GLY A 303 4.72 -9.51 -0.86
C GLY A 303 5.06 -8.03 -0.58
N CYS A 304 4.23 -7.35 0.21
CA CYS A 304 4.42 -5.93 0.51
C CYS A 304 5.72 -5.65 1.25
N ILE A 305 6.07 -6.45 2.24
CA ILE A 305 7.25 -6.17 3.07
C ILE A 305 8.54 -6.40 2.31
N GLU A 306 8.61 -7.46 1.50
CA GLU A 306 9.76 -7.79 0.66
C GLU A 306 10.01 -6.69 -0.37
N GLN A 307 8.95 -6.21 -1.03
CA GLN A 307 9.03 -5.14 -2.03
C GLN A 307 9.48 -3.82 -1.42
N ILE A 308 9.00 -3.46 -0.24
CA ILE A 308 9.38 -2.20 0.41
C ILE A 308 10.79 -2.28 0.99
N ASP A 309 11.16 -3.39 1.62
CA ASP A 309 12.52 -3.58 2.12
C ASP A 309 13.55 -3.51 0.97
N LEU A 310 13.23 -4.15 -0.16
CA LEU A 310 14.00 -4.05 -1.41
C LEU A 310 14.11 -2.60 -1.91
N LEU A 311 12.97 -1.89 -1.99
CA LEU A 311 12.91 -0.50 -2.45
C LEU A 311 13.77 0.42 -1.56
N PHE A 312 13.67 0.27 -0.25
CA PHE A 312 14.48 1.07 0.68
C PHE A 312 15.97 0.78 0.50
N ARG A 313 16.36 -0.49 0.50
CA ARG A 313 17.79 -0.89 0.42
C ARG A 313 18.43 -0.57 -0.92
N GLU A 314 17.77 -0.87 -2.02
CA GLU A 314 18.39 -0.71 -3.35
C GLU A 314 18.23 0.70 -3.93
N SER A 315 17.12 1.39 -3.63
CA SER A 315 16.75 2.60 -4.37
C SER A 315 16.61 3.86 -3.51
N LEU A 316 15.77 3.86 -2.47
CA LEU A 316 15.55 5.07 -1.67
C LEU A 316 16.77 5.44 -0.84
N CYS A 317 17.46 4.45 -0.29
CA CYS A 317 18.67 4.62 0.53
C CYS A 317 19.94 4.09 -0.15
N GLY A 318 19.79 3.33 -1.23
CA GLY A 318 20.89 2.77 -2.01
C GLY A 318 21.64 3.81 -2.84
N ASN A 319 22.86 3.46 -3.25
CA ASN A 319 23.74 4.34 -4.03
C ASN A 319 23.49 4.25 -5.54
N THR A 320 22.82 3.21 -6.02
CA THR A 320 22.57 2.94 -7.45
C THR A 320 21.10 2.60 -7.69
N PRO A 321 20.19 3.59 -7.56
CA PRO A 321 18.77 3.35 -7.73
C PRO A 321 18.43 2.89 -9.14
N ARG A 322 17.55 1.89 -9.28
CA ARG A 322 17.02 1.48 -10.59
C ARG A 322 15.98 2.50 -11.04
N LEU A 323 16.27 3.20 -12.12
CA LEU A 323 15.39 4.19 -12.72
C LEU A 323 14.92 3.72 -14.10
N ASP A 324 13.67 4.04 -14.45
CA ASP A 324 13.18 3.93 -15.82
C ASP A 324 13.36 5.24 -16.60
N GLY A 325 12.92 5.25 -17.87
CA GLY A 325 13.03 6.42 -18.74
C GLY A 325 12.25 7.66 -18.26
N GLU A 326 11.25 7.47 -17.40
CA GLU A 326 10.46 8.53 -16.79
C GLU A 326 11.06 9.01 -15.45
N GLY A 327 12.16 8.40 -15.01
CA GLY A 327 12.84 8.70 -13.75
C GLY A 327 12.14 8.16 -12.51
N ARG A 328 11.27 7.15 -12.67
CA ARG A 328 10.62 6.43 -11.56
C ARG A 328 11.57 5.36 -11.02
N LEU A 329 11.51 5.12 -9.71
CA LEU A 329 12.20 3.99 -9.09
C LEU A 329 11.48 2.69 -9.45
N ARG A 330 12.24 1.62 -9.81
CA ARG A 330 11.69 0.33 -10.23
C ARG A 330 12.05 -0.76 -9.21
N ALA A 331 11.06 -1.18 -8.42
CA ALA A 331 11.18 -2.35 -7.55
C ALA A 331 10.45 -3.59 -8.12
N ASP A 332 9.63 -3.40 -9.14
CA ASP A 332 8.83 -4.42 -9.83
C ASP A 332 9.62 -5.27 -10.85
N TYR A 333 10.92 -5.09 -10.97
CA TYR A 333 11.72 -5.67 -12.06
C TYR A 333 11.65 -7.20 -12.13
N LYS A 334 11.42 -7.91 -11.03
CA LYS A 334 11.26 -9.38 -11.05
C LYS A 334 9.92 -9.81 -11.67
N GLU A 335 8.85 -9.03 -11.46
CA GLU A 335 7.56 -9.28 -12.09
C GLU A 335 7.61 -9.07 -13.60
N ILE A 336 8.23 -7.96 -14.02
CA ILE A 336 8.26 -7.55 -15.44
C ILE A 336 9.37 -8.22 -16.27
N GLU A 337 10.12 -9.17 -15.70
CA GLU A 337 11.06 -9.97 -16.46
C GLU A 337 10.34 -10.63 -17.65
N PRO A 338 10.85 -10.49 -18.91
CA PRO A 338 10.13 -10.96 -20.09
C PRO A 338 9.77 -12.45 -20.07
N HIS A 339 10.55 -13.27 -19.37
CA HIS A 339 10.25 -14.71 -19.26
C HIS A 339 9.11 -14.98 -18.26
N VAL A 340 9.00 -14.18 -17.19
CA VAL A 340 7.91 -14.26 -16.21
C VAL A 340 6.60 -13.88 -16.88
N GLN A 341 6.56 -12.73 -17.58
CA GLN A 341 5.36 -12.26 -18.26
C GLN A 341 4.90 -13.21 -19.36
N ARG A 342 5.80 -13.71 -20.22
CA ARG A 342 5.44 -14.73 -21.22
C ARG A 342 4.82 -15.99 -20.62
N LYS A 343 5.31 -16.44 -19.45
CA LYS A 343 4.69 -17.60 -18.74
C LYS A 343 3.30 -17.25 -18.24
N VAL A 344 3.14 -16.06 -17.61
CA VAL A 344 1.83 -15.62 -17.11
C VAL A 344 0.83 -15.48 -18.27
N GLU A 345 1.20 -14.87 -19.38
CA GLU A 345 0.36 -14.74 -20.58
C GLU A 345 -0.04 -16.10 -21.16
N ALA A 346 0.90 -17.05 -21.23
CA ALA A 346 0.61 -18.40 -21.68
C ALA A 346 -0.36 -19.15 -20.76
N LEU A 347 -0.25 -18.99 -19.43
CA LEU A 347 -1.18 -19.55 -18.46
C LEU A 347 -2.53 -18.85 -18.55
N TRP A 348 -2.54 -17.52 -18.69
CA TRP A 348 -3.75 -16.71 -18.87
C TRP A 348 -4.58 -17.16 -20.08
N ALA A 349 -3.93 -17.45 -21.20
CA ALA A 349 -4.61 -17.87 -22.43
C ALA A 349 -5.27 -19.25 -22.39
N GLN A 350 -4.87 -20.11 -21.46
CA GLN A 350 -5.35 -21.50 -21.36
C GLN A 350 -6.12 -21.82 -20.08
N ILE A 351 -6.30 -20.83 -19.20
CA ILE A 351 -7.00 -21.03 -17.93
C ILE A 351 -8.48 -21.37 -18.14
N THR A 352 -8.97 -22.39 -17.45
CA THR A 352 -10.38 -22.83 -17.41
C THR A 352 -10.74 -23.21 -15.99
N ASP A 353 -12.03 -23.48 -15.72
CA ASP A 353 -12.48 -23.95 -14.41
C ASP A 353 -11.82 -25.29 -14.02
N GLU A 354 -11.60 -26.16 -15.01
CA GLU A 354 -11.04 -27.51 -14.78
C GLU A 354 -9.57 -27.46 -14.36
N ASN A 355 -8.79 -26.50 -14.89
CA ASN A 355 -7.35 -26.41 -14.65
C ASN A 355 -6.93 -25.29 -13.70
N LEU A 356 -7.87 -24.47 -13.19
CA LEU A 356 -7.60 -23.32 -12.34
C LEU A 356 -6.63 -23.61 -11.19
N ASN A 357 -6.86 -24.69 -10.47
CA ASN A 357 -6.02 -25.07 -9.33
C ASN A 357 -4.65 -25.66 -9.73
N ASP A 358 -4.52 -26.18 -10.95
CA ASP A 358 -3.30 -26.83 -11.42
C ASP A 358 -2.29 -25.79 -11.94
N ILE A 359 -2.76 -24.79 -12.66
CA ILE A 359 -1.91 -23.83 -13.36
C ILE A 359 -1.88 -22.44 -12.72
N SER A 360 -2.57 -22.24 -11.59
CA SER A 360 -2.50 -21.04 -10.77
C SER A 360 -2.26 -21.35 -9.30
N ASP A 361 -1.88 -20.36 -8.52
CA ASP A 361 -1.79 -20.43 -7.06
C ASP A 361 -2.92 -19.60 -6.41
N MET A 362 -4.17 -19.96 -6.75
CA MET A 362 -5.34 -19.31 -6.15
C MET A 362 -5.45 -19.59 -4.64
N GLN A 363 -4.92 -20.70 -4.18
CA GLN A 363 -4.87 -21.01 -2.75
C GLN A 363 -3.94 -20.00 -2.03
N GLY A 364 -2.73 -19.79 -2.52
CA GLY A 364 -1.80 -18.81 -1.99
C GLY A 364 -2.35 -17.39 -2.06
N TYR A 365 -3.06 -17.02 -3.15
CA TYR A 365 -3.77 -15.75 -3.22
C TYR A 365 -4.78 -15.58 -2.07
N LYS A 366 -5.62 -16.60 -1.81
CA LYS A 366 -6.61 -16.58 -0.73
C LYS A 366 -5.96 -16.50 0.65
N GLU A 367 -4.87 -17.19 0.85
CA GLU A 367 -4.10 -17.16 2.10
C GLU A 367 -3.51 -15.77 2.35
N GLU A 368 -2.88 -15.16 1.35
CA GLU A 368 -2.37 -13.79 1.46
C GLU A 368 -3.50 -12.77 1.66
N PHE A 369 -4.64 -12.95 0.98
CA PHE A 369 -5.81 -12.09 1.18
C PHE A 369 -6.34 -12.18 2.62
N LEU A 370 -6.49 -13.38 3.18
CA LEU A 370 -6.94 -13.57 4.56
C LEU A 370 -5.93 -13.04 5.58
N ARG A 371 -4.65 -13.15 5.27
CA ARG A 371 -3.55 -12.62 6.10
C ARG A 371 -3.65 -11.10 6.30
N LEU A 372 -4.17 -10.35 5.32
CA LEU A 372 -4.42 -8.90 5.47
C LEU A 372 -5.34 -8.57 6.64
N PHE A 373 -6.22 -9.50 7.01
CA PHE A 373 -7.19 -9.38 8.08
C PHE A 373 -6.83 -10.19 9.32
N GLY A 374 -5.60 -10.71 9.39
CA GLY A 374 -5.07 -11.46 10.51
C GLY A 374 -5.53 -12.91 10.57
N PHE A 375 -5.90 -13.53 9.45
CA PHE A 375 -6.26 -14.94 9.40
C PHE A 375 -5.22 -15.78 8.63
N GLY A 376 -5.18 -17.10 8.94
CA GLY A 376 -4.27 -18.02 8.27
C GLY A 376 -2.79 -17.86 8.65
N ILE A 377 -2.51 -17.36 9.85
CA ILE A 377 -1.14 -17.15 10.33
C ILE A 377 -0.78 -18.26 11.31
N ASP A 378 0.36 -18.88 11.08
CA ASP A 378 0.84 -19.99 11.90
C ASP A 378 1.02 -19.58 13.38
N GLY A 379 0.68 -20.48 14.28
CA GLY A 379 0.80 -20.27 15.72
C GLY A 379 -0.33 -19.44 16.35
N VAL A 380 -1.31 -18.99 15.57
CA VAL A 380 -2.49 -18.26 16.10
C VAL A 380 -3.65 -19.24 16.32
N ASP A 381 -4.16 -19.28 17.53
CA ASP A 381 -5.37 -20.06 17.90
C ASP A 381 -6.63 -19.25 17.55
N TYR A 382 -7.27 -19.60 16.44
CA TYR A 382 -8.50 -18.96 15.98
C TYR A 382 -9.78 -19.45 16.68
N ASP A 383 -9.69 -20.43 17.56
CA ASP A 383 -10.79 -20.90 18.43
C ASP A 383 -10.76 -20.24 19.80
N ALA A 384 -9.69 -19.53 20.13
CA ALA A 384 -9.56 -18.81 21.38
C ALA A 384 -10.53 -17.61 21.48
N ASP A 385 -10.92 -17.32 22.71
CA ASP A 385 -11.64 -16.08 23.03
C ASP A 385 -10.65 -14.90 23.10
N VAL A 386 -10.80 -13.94 22.18
CA VAL A 386 -9.91 -12.78 22.09
C VAL A 386 -10.67 -11.47 22.33
N SER A 387 -9.98 -10.49 22.93
CA SER A 387 -10.51 -9.13 23.05
C SER A 387 -10.50 -8.45 21.67
N PRO A 388 -11.61 -7.86 21.23
CA PRO A 388 -11.62 -7.02 20.04
C PRO A 388 -11.10 -5.60 20.30
N ILE A 389 -10.81 -5.25 21.56
CA ILE A 389 -10.31 -3.95 21.97
C ILE A 389 -8.78 -4.02 22.00
N ALA A 390 -8.16 -3.11 21.29
CA ALA A 390 -6.73 -2.86 21.33
C ALA A 390 -6.50 -1.34 21.35
N ASP A 391 -5.67 -0.88 22.25
CA ASP A 391 -5.33 0.52 22.42
C ASP A 391 -4.05 0.87 21.67
N ILE A 392 -3.94 2.12 21.25
CA ILE A 392 -2.73 2.72 20.68
C ILE A 392 -2.34 3.88 21.59
N GLU A 393 -1.32 3.69 22.42
CA GLU A 393 -0.97 4.64 23.49
C GLU A 393 -0.54 6.01 22.92
N ALA A 394 0.25 6.05 21.88
CA ALA A 394 0.73 7.29 21.25
C ALA A 394 -0.13 7.67 20.04
N LEU A 395 -1.44 7.80 20.26
CA LEU A 395 -2.41 8.19 19.23
C LEU A 395 -2.89 9.62 19.43
N ALA A 396 -2.79 10.44 18.38
CA ALA A 396 -3.49 11.70 18.28
C ALA A 396 -4.69 11.58 17.32
N SER A 397 -5.79 12.20 17.66
CA SER A 397 -6.99 12.29 16.82
C SER A 397 -7.64 13.66 17.01
N ILE A 398 -8.48 14.08 16.08
CA ILE A 398 -9.26 15.32 16.16
C ILE A 398 -10.67 14.97 16.57
#